data_fa1ef0c3ee967ba5da07503b0021b322
#
_entry.id   fa1ef0c3ee967ba5da07503b0021b322
#
_cell.length_a   1.000
_cell.length_b   1.000
_cell.length_c   1.000
_cell.angle_alpha   90.00
_cell.angle_beta   90.00
_cell.angle_gamma   90.00
#
_symmetry.space_group_name_H-M   'P 1'
#
loop_
_entity.id
_entity.type
_entity.pdbx_description
1 polymer ?
#
loop_
_entity_poly.entity_id
_entity_poly.type
_entity_poly.pdbx_seq_one_letter_code
_entity_poly.pdbx_strand_id
1 'polypeptide(L)'
;MALFKSTQVTNGVTVLSASGANDTVALVGDFVIPAGFAANDVIEFGALPFGYVPVDLVVDHEDNGATMTGNFGLLTGEFGASGARTCGAQFISGGDFSTAAAIKRMAVAGGARIAPTTAETVAAGGATHRGWGAVFTSVTTPTVGSKIRATLFVRAAVEGV
;
A
#
# COMPACT_ATOMS: atom_id res chain seq x y z
N MET A 1 14.99 2.89 -9.79
CA MET A 1 13.77 2.95 -8.95
C MET A 1 12.78 3.86 -9.63
N ALA A 2 11.69 3.32 -10.14
CA ALA A 2 10.59 4.07 -10.70
C ALA A 2 9.42 4.13 -9.70
N LEU A 3 8.59 5.16 -9.80
CA LEU A 3 7.33 5.28 -9.07
C LEU A 3 6.19 4.99 -10.05
N PHE A 4 5.47 3.92 -9.77
CA PHE A 4 4.24 3.56 -10.49
C PHE A 4 3.02 3.96 -9.67
N LYS A 5 1.91 4.18 -10.35
CA LYS A 5 0.62 4.52 -9.72
C LYS A 5 -0.41 3.47 -10.08
N SER A 6 -1.26 3.10 -9.12
CA SER A 6 -2.41 2.24 -9.38
C SER A 6 -3.40 2.92 -10.32
N THR A 7 -4.33 2.14 -10.86
CA THR A 7 -5.40 2.66 -11.72
C THR A 7 -6.22 3.73 -11.00
N GLN A 8 -6.50 3.55 -9.71
CA GLN A 8 -7.27 4.49 -8.90
C GLN A 8 -6.51 5.81 -8.71
N VAL A 9 -5.21 5.76 -8.42
CA VAL A 9 -4.38 6.96 -8.28
C VAL A 9 -4.27 7.70 -9.61
N THR A 10 -4.10 6.97 -10.70
CA THR A 10 -4.00 7.55 -12.05
C THR A 10 -5.30 8.23 -12.47
N ASN A 11 -6.43 7.66 -12.10
CA ASN A 11 -7.76 8.19 -12.43
C ASN A 11 -8.26 9.26 -11.43
N GLY A 12 -7.46 9.62 -10.44
CA GLY A 12 -7.81 10.64 -9.46
C GLY A 12 -8.99 10.25 -8.56
N VAL A 13 -9.18 8.94 -8.30
CA VAL A 13 -10.24 8.48 -7.41
C VAL A 13 -9.99 9.00 -6.00
N THR A 14 -10.88 9.86 -5.54
CA THR A 14 -10.80 10.46 -4.21
C THR A 14 -11.22 9.43 -3.16
N VAL A 15 -10.53 9.45 -2.03
CA VAL A 15 -10.87 8.64 -0.88
C VAL A 15 -12.25 9.03 -0.37
N LEU A 16 -13.11 8.03 -0.18
CA LEU A 16 -14.40 8.22 0.48
C LEU A 16 -14.16 8.61 1.94
N SER A 17 -14.84 9.63 2.41
CA SER A 17 -14.87 9.93 3.85
C SER A 17 -15.80 8.93 4.53
N ALA A 18 -15.33 8.28 5.58
CA ALA A 18 -16.21 7.48 6.44
C ALA A 18 -17.15 8.41 7.20
N SER A 19 -18.41 8.07 7.22
CA SER A 19 -19.44 8.90 7.85
C SER A 19 -19.61 8.64 9.35
N GLY A 20 -18.89 7.69 9.93
CA GLY A 20 -18.99 7.31 11.34
C GLY A 20 -17.66 6.98 12.00
N ALA A 21 -17.52 7.29 13.27
CA ALA A 21 -16.27 7.12 14.04
C ALA A 21 -15.81 5.66 14.19
N ASN A 22 -16.66 4.69 13.92
CA ASN A 22 -16.35 3.26 14.06
C ASN A 22 -16.44 2.47 12.76
N ASP A 23 -16.72 3.11 11.62
CA ASP A 23 -16.86 2.42 10.35
C ASP A 23 -15.49 2.06 9.80
N THR A 24 -15.37 0.82 9.33
CA THR A 24 -14.21 0.38 8.56
C THR A 24 -14.45 0.65 7.08
N VAL A 25 -13.53 1.38 6.46
CA VAL A 25 -13.57 1.70 5.02
C VAL A 25 -12.51 0.90 4.29
N ALA A 26 -12.87 0.38 3.13
CA ALA A 26 -11.93 -0.30 2.23
C ALA A 26 -11.40 0.67 1.18
N LEU A 27 -10.08 0.80 1.11
CA LEU A 27 -9.37 1.56 0.07
C LEU A 27 -8.77 0.54 -0.90
N VAL A 28 -9.24 0.53 -2.14
CA VAL A 28 -8.81 -0.44 -3.15
C VAL A 28 -7.86 0.19 -4.14
N GLY A 29 -6.77 -0.50 -4.45
CA GLY A 29 -5.84 -0.14 -5.51
C GLY A 29 -5.58 -1.34 -6.43
N ASP A 30 -5.70 -1.13 -7.74
CA ASP A 30 -5.38 -2.13 -8.77
C ASP A 30 -4.13 -1.71 -9.54
N PHE A 31 -3.22 -2.63 -9.74
CA PHE A 31 -2.00 -2.41 -10.50
C PHE A 31 -1.80 -3.54 -11.50
N VAL A 32 -1.46 -3.16 -12.73
CA VAL A 32 -1.08 -4.10 -13.79
C VAL A 32 0.42 -3.96 -14.02
N ILE A 33 1.16 -5.06 -13.97
CA ILE A 33 2.61 -5.05 -14.13
C ILE A 33 2.96 -4.59 -15.55
N PRO A 34 3.65 -3.45 -15.71
CA PRO A 34 4.06 -2.95 -17.01
C PRO A 34 5.36 -3.61 -17.48
N ALA A 35 5.66 -3.47 -18.76
CA ALA A 35 6.98 -3.78 -19.28
C ALA A 35 8.04 -2.89 -18.59
N GLY A 36 9.18 -3.49 -18.24
CA GLY A 36 10.28 -2.79 -17.56
C GLY A 36 10.13 -2.63 -16.05
N PHE A 37 9.11 -3.23 -15.44
CA PHE A 37 8.98 -3.29 -13.98
C PHE A 37 10.17 -4.06 -13.39
N ALA A 38 10.82 -3.49 -12.39
CA ALA A 38 12.10 -3.99 -11.87
C ALA A 38 12.17 -3.92 -10.33
N ALA A 39 13.21 -4.54 -9.78
CA ALA A 39 13.48 -4.47 -8.35
C ALA A 39 13.68 -3.02 -7.88
N ASN A 40 13.17 -2.75 -6.69
CA ASN A 40 13.10 -1.45 -6.03
C ASN A 40 12.14 -0.43 -6.67
N ASP A 41 11.34 -0.84 -7.64
CA ASP A 41 10.26 0.02 -8.10
C ASP A 41 9.15 0.10 -7.05
N VAL A 42 8.58 1.28 -6.93
CA VAL A 42 7.56 1.61 -5.92
C VAL A 42 6.22 1.78 -6.61
N ILE A 43 5.18 1.17 -6.03
CA ILE A 43 3.80 1.32 -6.47
C ILE A 43 3.04 2.12 -5.43
N GLU A 44 2.39 3.21 -5.83
CA GLU A 44 1.41 3.92 -5.01
C GLU A 44 0.01 3.39 -5.32
N PHE A 45 -0.61 2.72 -4.34
CA PHE A 45 -1.96 2.14 -4.50
C PHE A 45 -3.06 3.14 -4.21
N GLY A 46 -2.85 4.07 -3.28
CA GLY A 46 -3.86 5.05 -2.94
C GLY A 46 -3.43 6.01 -1.84
N ALA A 47 -4.37 6.86 -1.45
CA ALA A 47 -4.20 7.75 -0.32
C ALA A 47 -4.69 7.08 0.98
N LEU A 48 -3.92 7.20 2.06
CA LEU A 48 -4.40 7.02 3.42
C LEU A 48 -4.86 8.39 3.91
N PRO A 49 -6.16 8.59 4.19
CA PRO A 49 -6.65 9.87 4.65
C PRO A 49 -6.05 10.25 5.99
N PHE A 50 -5.86 11.54 6.20
CA PHE A 50 -5.49 12.07 7.51
C PHE A 50 -6.53 11.68 8.55
N GLY A 51 -6.10 11.29 9.73
CA GLY A 51 -7.01 10.87 10.81
C GLY A 51 -7.52 9.43 10.69
N TYR A 52 -7.02 8.65 9.73
CA TYR A 52 -7.37 7.23 9.60
C TYR A 52 -6.18 6.34 9.94
N VAL A 53 -6.49 5.22 10.56
CA VAL A 53 -5.51 4.18 10.93
C VAL A 53 -5.78 2.90 10.15
N PRO A 54 -4.76 2.26 9.58
CA PRO A 54 -4.88 0.95 8.97
C PRO A 54 -5.27 -0.10 10.01
N VAL A 55 -6.19 -1.00 9.64
CA VAL A 55 -6.60 -2.13 10.49
C VAL A 55 -6.29 -3.48 9.86
N ASP A 56 -6.31 -3.58 8.54
CA ASP A 56 -5.94 -4.79 7.80
C ASP A 56 -5.54 -4.43 6.36
N LEU A 57 -4.74 -5.29 5.74
CA LEU A 57 -4.44 -5.24 4.32
C LEU A 57 -4.63 -6.63 3.72
N VAL A 58 -5.36 -6.68 2.61
CA VAL A 58 -5.51 -7.89 1.80
C VAL A 58 -4.92 -7.61 0.42
N VAL A 59 -3.98 -8.44 -0.01
CA VAL A 59 -3.39 -8.38 -1.34
C VAL A 59 -3.75 -9.65 -2.09
N ASP A 60 -4.52 -9.50 -3.16
CA ASP A 60 -4.85 -10.52 -4.13
C ASP A 60 -3.95 -10.33 -5.34
N HIS A 61 -3.29 -11.39 -5.78
CA HIS A 61 -2.34 -11.31 -6.89
C HIS A 61 -2.43 -12.55 -7.79
N GLU A 62 -2.18 -12.32 -9.06
CA GLU A 62 -1.98 -13.36 -10.07
C GLU A 62 -0.55 -13.92 -9.98
N ASP A 63 -0.19 -14.83 -10.88
CA ASP A 63 1.18 -15.25 -11.07
C ASP A 63 1.98 -14.07 -11.66
N ASN A 64 2.84 -13.48 -10.84
CA ASN A 64 3.59 -12.29 -11.19
C ASN A 64 5.01 -12.57 -11.71
N GLY A 65 5.39 -13.84 -11.85
CA GLY A 65 6.69 -14.24 -12.39
C GLY A 65 7.54 -15.09 -11.46
N ALA A 66 8.75 -15.39 -11.87
CA ALA A 66 9.60 -16.40 -11.21
C ALA A 66 10.04 -16.01 -9.79
N THR A 67 10.30 -14.72 -9.55
CA THR A 67 10.59 -14.19 -8.21
C THR A 67 10.02 -12.80 -8.09
N MET A 68 9.16 -12.61 -7.10
CA MET A 68 8.63 -11.30 -6.77
C MET A 68 8.39 -11.23 -5.25
N THR A 69 9.35 -10.63 -4.54
CA THR A 69 9.22 -10.39 -3.11
C THR A 69 9.16 -8.90 -2.82
N GLY A 70 8.35 -8.52 -1.85
CA GLY A 70 8.19 -7.10 -1.56
C GLY A 70 7.59 -6.78 -0.20
N ASN A 71 7.57 -5.50 0.07
CA ASN A 71 7.02 -4.92 1.27
C ASN A 71 5.81 -4.05 0.91
N PHE A 72 4.80 -4.06 1.76
CA PHE A 72 3.68 -3.14 1.70
C PHE A 72 3.67 -2.25 2.93
N GLY A 73 3.42 -0.96 2.73
CA GLY A 73 3.44 0.00 3.83
C GLY A 73 3.07 1.42 3.39
N LEU A 74 3.44 2.36 4.23
CA LEU A 74 3.27 3.78 3.95
C LEU A 74 4.43 4.29 3.09
N LEU A 75 4.10 5.17 2.17
CA LEU A 75 5.08 5.86 1.33
C LEU A 75 5.58 7.13 2.01
N THR A 76 6.83 7.49 1.76
CA THR A 76 7.37 8.79 2.18
C THR A 76 6.73 9.93 1.39
N GLY A 77 6.57 11.09 2.02
CA GLY A 77 5.97 12.26 1.40
C GLY A 77 4.45 12.19 1.28
N GLU A 78 3.88 13.19 0.64
CA GLU A 78 2.45 13.33 0.45
C GLU A 78 1.91 12.41 -0.66
N PHE A 79 0.63 12.08 -0.59
CA PHE A 79 -0.06 11.37 -1.65
C PHE A 79 0.06 12.11 -2.99
N GLY A 80 0.37 11.38 -4.03
CA GLY A 80 0.48 11.92 -5.39
C GLY A 80 1.78 12.67 -5.69
N ALA A 81 2.71 12.81 -4.73
CA ALA A 81 4.01 13.43 -4.98
C ALA A 81 4.74 12.74 -6.14
N SER A 82 5.42 13.52 -6.98
CA SER A 82 6.08 13.03 -8.20
C SER A 82 7.54 12.64 -8.00
N GLY A 83 8.13 12.91 -6.83
CA GLY A 83 9.52 12.59 -6.51
C GLY A 83 9.78 11.12 -6.24
N ALA A 84 11.04 10.75 -6.11
CA ALA A 84 11.42 9.41 -5.65
C ALA A 84 10.88 9.19 -4.23
N ARG A 85 10.23 8.06 -4.01
CA ARG A 85 9.59 7.73 -2.73
C ARG A 85 10.06 6.37 -2.26
N THR A 86 10.15 6.21 -0.95
CA THR A 86 10.39 4.90 -0.33
C THR A 86 9.09 4.35 0.24
N CYS A 87 9.00 3.04 0.32
CA CYS A 87 7.89 2.34 0.95
C CYS A 87 8.40 1.61 2.19
N GLY A 88 7.69 1.76 3.29
CA GLY A 88 7.96 0.98 4.49
C GLY A 88 7.41 -0.45 4.39
N ALA A 89 7.61 -1.22 5.45
CA ALA A 89 7.17 -2.61 5.57
C ALA A 89 6.13 -2.79 6.70
N GLN A 90 5.35 -1.75 6.97
CA GLN A 90 4.44 -1.74 8.12
C GLN A 90 3.30 -2.75 8.01
N PHE A 91 2.88 -3.09 6.78
CA PHE A 91 1.74 -3.98 6.56
C PHE A 91 2.18 -5.40 6.22
N ILE A 92 3.10 -5.55 5.26
CA ILE A 92 3.70 -6.82 4.88
C ILE A 92 5.21 -6.61 4.73
N SER A 93 6.01 -7.47 5.36
CA SER A 93 7.46 -7.48 5.24
C SER A 93 7.92 -8.74 4.51
N GLY A 94 8.63 -8.59 3.39
CA GLY A 94 9.21 -9.71 2.65
C GLY A 94 8.17 -10.70 2.10
N GLY A 95 6.96 -10.25 1.77
CA GLY A 95 5.94 -11.11 1.19
C GLY A 95 6.37 -11.66 -0.16
N ASP A 96 6.09 -12.94 -0.42
CA ASP A 96 6.30 -13.59 -1.71
C ASP A 96 5.03 -13.46 -2.56
N PHE A 97 5.17 -12.88 -3.75
CA PHE A 97 4.11 -12.62 -4.73
C PHE A 97 4.42 -13.29 -6.08
N SER A 98 5.37 -14.25 -6.11
CA SER A 98 5.91 -14.80 -7.35
C SER A 98 5.04 -15.88 -7.97
N THR A 99 4.58 -16.84 -7.20
CA THR A 99 3.92 -18.03 -7.74
C THR A 99 2.45 -18.07 -7.39
N ALA A 100 1.65 -18.60 -8.31
CA ALA A 100 0.23 -18.92 -8.23
C ALA A 100 -0.65 -17.87 -7.52
N ALA A 101 -1.71 -17.48 -8.15
CA ALA A 101 -2.74 -16.62 -7.57
C ALA A 101 -2.96 -16.92 -6.08
N ALA A 102 -2.65 -15.98 -5.22
CA ALA A 102 -2.73 -16.13 -3.78
C ALA A 102 -3.22 -14.85 -3.12
N ILE A 103 -3.83 -14.99 -1.95
CA ILE A 103 -4.20 -13.88 -1.10
C ILE A 103 -3.18 -13.77 0.02
N LYS A 104 -2.54 -12.62 0.12
CA LYS A 104 -1.67 -12.28 1.25
C LYS A 104 -2.42 -11.30 2.15
N ARG A 105 -2.27 -11.49 3.44
CA ARG A 105 -2.82 -10.56 4.44
C ARG A 105 -1.72 -9.95 5.27
N MET A 106 -2.04 -8.83 5.86
CA MET A 106 -1.18 -8.16 6.82
C MET A 106 -0.83 -9.14 7.94
N ALA A 107 0.46 -9.51 8.02
CA ALA A 107 0.95 -10.35 9.09
C ALA A 107 1.36 -9.47 10.26
N VAL A 108 0.49 -9.37 11.25
CA VAL A 108 0.86 -8.77 12.52
C VAL A 108 1.62 -9.80 13.34
N ALA A 109 2.95 -9.70 13.33
CA ALA A 109 3.78 -10.54 14.19
C ALA A 109 3.39 -10.28 15.66
N GLY A 110 2.95 -11.35 16.36
CA GLY A 110 2.67 -11.26 17.78
C GLY A 110 1.34 -10.63 18.18
N GLY A 111 0.39 -10.44 17.27
CA GLY A 111 -0.91 -9.85 17.60
C GLY A 111 -0.84 -8.37 18.00
N ALA A 112 0.29 -7.74 17.77
CA ALA A 112 0.44 -6.31 18.01
C ALA A 112 -0.44 -5.54 17.01
N ARG A 113 -1.24 -4.61 17.51
CA ARG A 113 -1.88 -3.61 16.68
C ARG A 113 -0.79 -2.88 15.89
N ILE A 114 -0.95 -2.73 14.57
CA ILE A 114 -0.25 -1.67 13.89
C ILE A 114 -0.87 -0.37 14.39
N ALA A 115 -0.31 0.14 15.48
CA ALA A 115 -0.46 1.54 15.75
C ALA A 115 0.48 2.22 14.74
N PRO A 116 -0.02 2.98 13.76
CA PRO A 116 0.85 3.93 13.10
C PRO A 116 1.46 4.75 14.24
N THR A 117 2.77 4.72 14.36
CA THR A 117 3.40 5.62 15.32
C THR A 117 2.96 7.02 14.95
N THR A 118 2.70 7.85 15.93
CA THR A 118 2.29 9.25 15.73
C THR A 118 3.21 9.96 14.72
N ALA A 119 4.47 9.55 14.64
CA ALA A 119 5.44 10.02 13.68
C ALA A 119 5.12 9.63 12.24
N GLU A 120 4.53 8.46 11.99
CA GLU A 120 4.20 7.99 10.63
C GLU A 120 2.92 8.63 10.10
N THR A 121 1.99 8.97 10.98
CA THR A 121 0.76 9.69 10.62
C THR A 121 0.95 11.20 10.55
N VAL A 122 1.93 11.76 11.26
CA VAL A 122 2.14 13.21 11.42
C VAL A 122 3.43 13.71 10.76
N ALA A 123 4.33 12.82 10.32
CA ALA A 123 5.67 13.21 9.82
C ALA A 123 5.68 14.07 8.55
N ALA A 124 4.55 14.39 7.99
CA ALA A 124 4.44 15.31 6.86
C ALA A 124 4.05 16.75 7.25
N GLY A 125 4.18 17.13 8.51
CA GLY A 125 4.07 18.54 8.95
C GLY A 125 2.72 19.21 8.68
N GLY A 126 1.64 18.47 8.61
CA GLY A 126 0.33 19.03 8.37
C GLY A 126 -0.73 18.00 8.01
N ALA A 127 -1.96 18.42 7.93
CA ALA A 127 -3.15 17.61 7.66
C ALA A 127 -3.19 17.07 6.22
N THR A 128 -2.13 16.40 5.76
CA THR A 128 -2.04 15.89 4.40
C THR A 128 -2.21 14.38 4.34
N HIS A 129 -2.78 13.93 3.23
CA HIS A 129 -2.95 12.50 2.98
C HIS A 129 -1.59 11.88 2.65
N ARG A 130 -1.30 10.70 3.21
CA ARG A 130 -0.11 9.92 2.85
C ARG A 130 -0.45 8.90 1.77
N GLY A 131 0.51 8.62 0.89
CA GLY A 131 0.41 7.47 0.01
C GLY A 131 0.61 6.17 0.79
N TRP A 132 -0.11 5.12 0.41
CA TRP A 132 0.21 3.75 0.79
C TRP A 132 0.50 2.94 -0.45
N GLY A 133 1.36 1.94 -0.32
CA GLY A 133 1.86 1.26 -1.49
C GLY A 133 2.71 0.05 -1.22
N ALA A 134 3.53 -0.30 -2.22
CA ALA A 134 4.47 -1.40 -2.16
C ALA A 134 5.82 -1.03 -2.77
N VAL A 135 6.86 -1.71 -2.32
CA VAL A 135 8.17 -1.79 -2.99
C VAL A 135 8.53 -3.25 -3.16
N PHE A 136 8.89 -3.65 -4.37
CA PHE A 136 9.35 -5.02 -4.63
C PHE A 136 10.87 -5.05 -4.61
N THR A 137 11.43 -5.68 -3.58
CA THR A 137 12.88 -5.73 -3.32
C THR A 137 13.60 -6.74 -4.20
N SER A 138 12.88 -7.75 -4.69
CA SER A 138 13.40 -8.72 -5.65
C SER A 138 12.34 -8.96 -6.72
N VAL A 139 12.75 -8.80 -7.98
CA VAL A 139 11.91 -9.04 -9.17
C VAL A 139 12.76 -9.73 -10.21
N THR A 140 12.34 -10.94 -10.60
CA THR A 140 13.00 -11.69 -11.68
C THR A 140 11.94 -12.18 -12.66
N THR A 141 12.10 -11.82 -13.91
CA THR A 141 11.21 -12.20 -15.01
C THR A 141 9.73 -11.90 -14.67
N PRO A 142 9.36 -10.62 -14.46
CA PRO A 142 7.99 -10.27 -14.10
C PRO A 142 7.02 -10.61 -15.24
N THR A 143 5.86 -11.14 -14.89
CA THR A 143 4.80 -11.43 -15.86
C THR A 143 4.08 -10.14 -16.23
N VAL A 144 4.42 -9.58 -17.39
CA VAL A 144 3.77 -8.37 -17.91
C VAL A 144 2.29 -8.62 -18.13
N GLY A 145 1.47 -7.72 -17.63
CA GLY A 145 0.01 -7.79 -17.72
C GLY A 145 -0.67 -8.50 -16.54
N SER A 146 0.08 -9.19 -15.66
CA SER A 146 -0.48 -9.74 -14.43
C SER A 146 -0.91 -8.63 -13.47
N LYS A 147 -1.85 -8.97 -12.60
CA LYS A 147 -2.54 -7.99 -11.75
C LYS A 147 -2.24 -8.21 -10.28
N ILE A 148 -2.15 -7.10 -9.58
CA ILE A 148 -2.09 -7.03 -8.12
C ILE A 148 -3.21 -6.10 -7.66
N ARG A 149 -4.12 -6.62 -6.86
CA ARG A 149 -5.14 -5.83 -6.17
C ARG A 149 -4.81 -5.77 -4.69
N ALA A 150 -4.67 -4.57 -4.17
CA ALA A 150 -4.47 -4.35 -2.75
C ALA A 150 -5.67 -3.63 -2.16
N THR A 151 -6.20 -4.15 -1.05
CA THR A 151 -7.32 -3.57 -0.32
C THR A 151 -6.87 -3.27 1.09
N LEU A 152 -6.73 -1.98 1.40
CA LEU A 152 -6.39 -1.50 2.74
C LEU A 152 -7.66 -1.14 3.48
N PHE A 153 -7.91 -1.82 4.60
CA PHE A 153 -9.00 -1.49 5.50
C PHE A 153 -8.52 -0.47 6.53
N VAL A 154 -9.27 0.61 6.67
CA VAL A 154 -8.95 1.72 7.57
C VAL A 154 -10.14 2.10 8.42
N ARG A 155 -9.89 2.66 9.58
CA ARG A 155 -10.93 3.27 10.43
C ARG A 155 -10.47 4.65 10.86
N ALA A 156 -11.42 5.50 11.24
CA ALA A 156 -11.08 6.78 11.85
C ALA A 156 -10.26 6.55 13.13
N ALA A 157 -9.21 7.34 13.32
CA ALA A 157 -8.49 7.38 14.58
C ALA A 157 -9.42 8.02 15.61
N VAL A 158 -9.64 7.35 16.74
CA VAL A 158 -10.35 7.98 17.88
C VAL A 158 -9.33 8.93 18.51
N GLU A 159 -9.60 10.23 18.45
CA GLU A 159 -8.81 11.20 19.21
C GLU A 159 -8.98 10.92 20.70
N GLY A 160 -7.91 10.64 21.40
CA GLY A 160 -7.90 10.59 22.87
C GLY A 160 -7.64 9.24 23.53
N VAL A 161 -6.94 8.30 22.85
CA VAL A 161 -6.40 7.09 23.51
C VAL A 161 -4.91 7.00 23.28
#